data_5f6923e9233a97a9cf1e02c8b84b39b0
#
_entry.id   5f6923e9233a97a9cf1e02c8b84b39b0
#
_cell.length_a   1.000
_cell.length_b   1.000
_cell.length_c   1.000
_cell.angle_alpha   90.00
_cell.angle_beta   90.00
_cell.angle_gamma   90.00
#
_symmetry.space_group_name_H-M   'P 1'
#
loop_
_entity.id
_entity.type
_entity.pdbx_description
1 polymer ?
#
loop_
_entity_poly.entity_id
_entity_poly.type
_entity_poly.pdbx_seq_one_letter_code
_entity_poly.pdbx_strand_id
1 'polypeptide(L)'
;MAQTDYKFEGWMGLDPSSADGKMVWQEFEPKAWEETDVDIKITHCGICGSDLHTLKSGWGPAKYPCCVGHEIVGIAVRVGSKAEGGIKVGDRVGVGAQCDSCLGRLGDCAECAMGLEQYCSKHRVGTYNGIHLNGGKSYGGYALYNRSPSHFVIKIPDSVPSAEAAPMLCGGVTVYSPLKNNGCGPGKRVGIIGVGGLGHFGVMFAKAMGADKVVAISRRADKKADALKLGADEYIATAEDPEWSKTHSRSLDLIICTVSSAKMPVADYLELLATNGTFIQVGIPDDGALAVPVFKLLRGAKLGGSGIGSPSDIREMYKLVAEKNIKPWIEEIPMKDANKAIVDMEEGKARFRYVLVNEQ
;
A
#
# COMPACT_ATOMS: atom_id res chain seq x y z
N MET A 1 -3.99 -8.97 33.22
CA MET A 1 -4.01 -9.24 31.77
C MET A 1 -3.86 -10.73 31.59
N ALA A 2 -4.67 -11.40 30.79
CA ALA A 2 -4.45 -12.82 30.50
C ALA A 2 -3.12 -12.90 29.72
N GLN A 3 -2.13 -13.52 30.33
CA GLN A 3 -0.82 -13.73 29.75
C GLN A 3 -0.99 -14.67 28.57
N THR A 4 -0.49 -14.30 27.40
CA THR A 4 -0.44 -15.17 26.22
C THR A 4 0.70 -16.18 26.40
N ASP A 5 0.57 -17.36 25.82
CA ASP A 5 1.61 -18.38 25.78
C ASP A 5 2.67 -18.13 24.67
N TYR A 6 2.55 -17.00 23.96
CA TYR A 6 3.47 -16.53 22.92
C TYR A 6 3.96 -15.10 23.20
N LYS A 7 5.12 -14.78 22.65
CA LYS A 7 5.81 -13.49 22.79
C LYS A 7 5.71 -12.68 21.50
N PHE A 8 5.59 -11.36 21.65
CA PHE A 8 5.69 -10.42 20.57
C PHE A 8 7.17 -10.04 20.37
N GLU A 9 7.77 -10.56 19.33
CA GLU A 9 9.17 -10.35 18.97
C GLU A 9 9.28 -9.97 17.50
N GLY A 10 10.24 -9.11 17.15
CA GLY A 10 10.41 -8.66 15.78
C GLY A 10 11.66 -7.83 15.56
N TRP A 11 11.89 -7.45 14.30
CA TRP A 11 12.96 -6.58 13.88
C TRP A 11 12.64 -5.12 14.23
N MET A 12 13.42 -4.55 15.14
CA MET A 12 13.22 -3.19 15.64
C MET A 12 14.28 -2.25 15.07
N GLY A 13 13.82 -1.17 14.44
CA GLY A 13 14.63 -0.01 14.18
C GLY A 13 14.83 0.78 15.46
N LEU A 14 16.06 1.07 15.82
CA LEU A 14 16.41 1.80 17.04
C LEU A 14 16.72 3.28 16.77
N ASP A 15 17.12 3.59 15.54
CA ASP A 15 17.46 4.93 15.06
C ASP A 15 17.42 4.94 13.50
N PRO A 16 17.64 6.07 12.83
CA PRO A 16 17.61 6.15 11.37
C PRO A 16 18.59 5.23 10.63
N SER A 17 19.71 4.84 11.24
CA SER A 17 20.66 3.92 10.61
C SER A 17 20.13 2.49 10.46
N SER A 18 19.00 2.19 11.10
CA SER A 18 18.32 0.88 10.96
C SER A 18 17.88 0.60 9.53
N ALA A 19 17.66 1.65 8.72
CA ALA A 19 17.38 1.53 7.30
C ALA A 19 18.57 0.95 6.48
N ASP A 20 19.79 1.04 7.01
CA ASP A 20 21.01 0.47 6.42
C ASP A 20 21.18 -1.02 6.78
N GLY A 21 20.10 -1.72 7.12
CA GLY A 21 20.15 -3.14 7.50
C GLY A 21 20.63 -3.37 8.93
N LYS A 22 20.37 -2.46 9.85
CA LYS A 22 20.80 -2.51 11.25
C LYS A 22 19.63 -2.63 12.25
N MET A 23 18.49 -3.16 11.81
CA MET A 23 17.41 -3.51 12.75
C MET A 23 17.89 -4.64 13.66
N VAL A 24 17.36 -4.67 14.90
CA VAL A 24 17.72 -5.65 15.95
C VAL A 24 16.50 -6.48 16.29
N TRP A 25 16.66 -7.80 16.37
CA TRP A 25 15.57 -8.68 16.84
C TRP A 25 15.43 -8.58 18.35
N GLN A 26 14.22 -8.19 18.79
CA GLN A 26 13.94 -8.09 20.24
C GLN A 26 12.44 -8.23 20.54
N GLU A 27 12.13 -8.54 21.80
CA GLU A 27 10.77 -8.56 22.35
C GLU A 27 10.22 -7.13 22.47
N PHE A 28 8.90 -6.97 22.28
CA PHE A 28 8.19 -5.72 22.49
C PHE A 28 6.83 -5.94 23.15
N GLU A 29 6.35 -4.92 23.85
CA GLU A 29 5.04 -4.95 24.48
C GLU A 29 3.97 -4.45 23.49
N PRO A 30 2.99 -5.30 23.08
CA PRO A 30 1.89 -4.85 22.24
C PRO A 30 0.94 -3.93 23.02
N LYS A 31 0.04 -3.23 22.32
CA LYS A 31 -1.04 -2.49 23.00
C LYS A 31 -1.80 -3.40 23.97
N ALA A 32 -2.39 -2.80 25.03
CA ALA A 32 -3.25 -3.54 25.95
C ALA A 32 -4.40 -4.22 25.15
N TRP A 33 -4.70 -5.47 25.53
CA TRP A 33 -5.78 -6.24 24.91
C TRP A 33 -7.14 -5.59 25.13
N GLU A 34 -7.92 -5.53 24.08
CA GLU A 34 -9.32 -5.13 24.09
C GLU A 34 -10.16 -6.25 23.42
N GLU A 35 -11.43 -6.39 23.84
CA GLU A 35 -12.30 -7.44 23.31
C GLU A 35 -12.70 -7.25 21.83
N THR A 36 -12.24 -6.19 21.21
CA THR A 36 -12.34 -5.93 19.78
C THR A 36 -11.09 -6.35 19.01
N ASP A 37 -10.05 -6.85 19.69
CA ASP A 37 -8.75 -7.16 19.06
C ASP A 37 -8.68 -8.57 18.51
N VAL A 38 -7.73 -8.74 17.60
CA VAL A 38 -7.26 -10.02 17.07
C VAL A 38 -5.74 -10.07 17.21
N ASP A 39 -5.21 -11.14 17.81
CA ASP A 39 -3.80 -11.50 17.74
C ASP A 39 -3.57 -12.40 16.52
N ILE A 40 -2.60 -12.07 15.73
CA ILE A 40 -2.28 -12.70 14.45
C ILE A 40 -0.87 -13.28 14.53
N LYS A 41 -0.71 -14.61 14.35
CA LYS A 41 0.59 -15.23 14.09
C LYS A 41 0.97 -14.92 12.65
N ILE A 42 1.99 -14.09 12.46
CA ILE A 42 2.40 -13.59 11.15
C ILE A 42 3.10 -14.71 10.39
N THR A 43 2.66 -14.96 9.17
CA THR A 43 3.31 -15.88 8.23
C THR A 43 4.04 -15.13 7.12
N HIS A 44 3.50 -13.99 6.67
CA HIS A 44 4.04 -13.19 5.58
C HIS A 44 3.92 -11.70 5.89
N CYS A 45 4.90 -10.92 5.46
CA CYS A 45 4.82 -9.47 5.48
C CYS A 45 5.51 -8.88 4.25
N GLY A 46 4.76 -8.15 3.42
CA GLY A 46 5.35 -7.44 2.29
C GLY A 46 6.26 -6.30 2.75
N ILE A 47 7.29 -5.99 1.94
CA ILE A 47 8.18 -4.85 2.13
C ILE A 47 7.67 -3.68 1.29
N CYS A 48 7.45 -2.52 1.93
CA CYS A 48 6.99 -1.30 1.29
C CYS A 48 8.02 -0.17 1.40
N GLY A 49 8.04 0.76 0.42
CA GLY A 49 8.86 1.97 0.51
C GLY A 49 8.60 2.79 1.77
N SER A 50 7.37 2.75 2.30
CA SER A 50 7.01 3.41 3.57
C SER A 50 7.80 2.89 4.76
N ASP A 51 8.21 1.62 4.75
CA ASP A 51 9.02 1.02 5.82
C ASP A 51 10.39 1.71 5.90
N LEU A 52 11.04 1.91 4.74
CA LEU A 52 12.30 2.65 4.62
C LEU A 52 12.15 4.12 5.03
N HIS A 53 11.12 4.80 4.52
CA HIS A 53 10.87 6.20 4.87
C HIS A 53 10.65 6.37 6.37
N THR A 54 9.95 5.43 7.02
CA THR A 54 9.76 5.46 8.47
C THR A 54 11.06 5.17 9.21
N LEU A 55 11.80 4.13 8.83
CA LEU A 55 13.09 3.81 9.47
C LEU A 55 14.09 4.98 9.35
N LYS A 56 14.07 5.72 8.24
CA LYS A 56 14.91 6.92 8.03
C LYS A 56 14.38 8.19 8.69
N SER A 57 13.18 8.17 9.27
CA SER A 57 12.46 9.38 9.67
C SER A 57 12.24 10.37 8.51
N GLY A 58 12.11 9.88 7.27
CA GLY A 58 12.04 10.68 6.04
C GLY A 58 10.74 11.47 5.89
N TRP A 59 9.62 10.99 6.47
CA TRP A 59 8.33 11.68 6.49
C TRP A 59 8.00 12.31 7.84
N GLY A 60 9.00 12.56 8.66
CA GLY A 60 8.90 13.06 10.01
C GLY A 60 9.46 12.06 11.04
N PRO A 61 9.62 12.50 12.30
CA PRO A 61 10.28 11.70 13.33
C PRO A 61 9.61 10.37 13.58
N ALA A 62 10.35 9.28 13.45
CA ALA A 62 9.88 7.96 13.86
C ALA A 62 9.94 7.80 15.39
N LYS A 63 8.99 7.05 15.94
CA LYS A 63 8.93 6.72 17.37
C LYS A 63 9.72 5.44 17.64
N TYR A 64 11.05 5.58 17.74
CA TYR A 64 11.90 4.44 18.05
C TYR A 64 11.71 3.93 19.50
N PRO A 65 11.94 2.63 19.77
CA PRO A 65 12.19 1.54 18.82
C PRO A 65 10.94 1.28 17.97
N CYS A 66 11.10 1.02 16.67
CA CYS A 66 10.00 0.88 15.72
C CYS A 66 10.11 -0.43 14.92
N CYS A 67 9.10 -1.31 15.04
CA CYS A 67 8.94 -2.44 14.15
C CYS A 67 8.10 -2.00 12.95
N VAL A 68 8.67 -2.03 11.74
CA VAL A 68 7.97 -1.69 10.50
C VAL A 68 7.28 -2.90 9.86
N GLY A 69 6.72 -2.74 8.67
CA GLY A 69 5.93 -3.76 7.97
C GLY A 69 4.43 -3.56 8.17
N HIS A 70 3.72 -3.22 7.10
CA HIS A 70 2.27 -2.96 7.15
C HIS A 70 1.50 -3.69 6.04
N GLU A 71 2.04 -4.79 5.60
CA GLU A 71 1.45 -5.68 4.61
C GLU A 71 1.40 -7.10 5.21
N ILE A 72 0.68 -7.24 6.32
CA ILE A 72 0.70 -8.41 7.20
C ILE A 72 -0.32 -9.44 6.75
N VAL A 73 0.10 -10.69 6.58
CA VAL A 73 -0.78 -11.85 6.46
C VAL A 73 -0.37 -12.90 7.50
N GLY A 74 -1.35 -13.51 8.13
CA GLY A 74 -1.12 -14.54 9.13
C GLY A 74 -2.38 -15.28 9.53
N ILE A 75 -2.29 -16.00 10.62
CA ILE A 75 -3.38 -16.78 11.19
C ILE A 75 -3.86 -16.11 12.49
N ALA A 76 -5.16 -15.88 12.61
CA ALA A 76 -5.77 -15.40 13.85
C ALA A 76 -5.61 -16.46 14.94
N VAL A 77 -4.88 -16.15 16.01
CA VAL A 77 -4.60 -17.09 17.13
C VAL A 77 -5.40 -16.74 18.39
N ARG A 78 -5.84 -15.49 18.51
CA ARG A 78 -6.72 -15.02 19.56
C ARG A 78 -7.70 -14.00 18.99
N VAL A 79 -8.96 -14.11 19.32
CA VAL A 79 -10.04 -13.24 18.82
C VAL A 79 -10.88 -12.79 19.99
N GLY A 80 -11.07 -11.50 20.14
CA GLY A 80 -11.86 -10.91 21.21
C GLY A 80 -13.36 -11.18 21.02
N SER A 81 -14.08 -11.21 22.13
CA SER A 81 -15.52 -11.53 22.15
C SER A 81 -16.40 -10.50 21.42
N LYS A 82 -15.87 -9.31 21.14
CA LYS A 82 -16.51 -8.22 20.42
C LYS A 82 -15.85 -7.97 19.06
N ALA A 83 -15.06 -8.91 18.55
CA ALA A 83 -14.42 -8.78 17.24
C ALA A 83 -15.47 -8.76 16.12
N GLU A 84 -15.25 -7.88 15.16
CA GLU A 84 -16.11 -7.70 13.97
C GLU A 84 -15.69 -8.63 12.82
N GLY A 85 -16.46 -8.61 11.72
CA GLY A 85 -16.11 -9.31 10.47
C GLY A 85 -16.23 -10.84 10.52
N GLY A 86 -16.76 -11.41 11.61
CA GLY A 86 -16.95 -12.86 11.76
C GLY A 86 -15.62 -13.63 11.77
N ILE A 87 -14.54 -12.99 12.24
CA ILE A 87 -13.21 -13.59 12.37
C ILE A 87 -13.23 -14.66 13.46
N LYS A 88 -12.56 -15.78 13.21
CA LYS A 88 -12.42 -16.90 14.15
C LYS A 88 -10.94 -17.29 14.28
N VAL A 89 -10.59 -17.89 15.40
CA VAL A 89 -9.28 -18.53 15.57
C VAL A 89 -9.07 -19.56 14.46
N GLY A 90 -7.92 -19.53 13.83
CA GLY A 90 -7.58 -20.36 12.67
C GLY A 90 -7.86 -19.69 11.31
N ASP A 91 -8.62 -18.59 11.26
CA ASP A 91 -8.83 -17.85 10.00
C ASP A 91 -7.52 -17.24 9.50
N ARG A 92 -7.32 -17.30 8.18
CA ARG A 92 -6.26 -16.58 7.50
C ARG A 92 -6.68 -15.13 7.28
N VAL A 93 -5.92 -14.20 7.85
CA VAL A 93 -6.25 -12.78 7.90
C VAL A 93 -5.07 -11.90 7.55
N GLY A 94 -5.33 -10.63 7.25
CA GLY A 94 -4.30 -9.64 6.99
C GLY A 94 -4.62 -8.27 7.59
N VAL A 95 -3.59 -7.46 7.75
CA VAL A 95 -3.66 -6.05 8.19
C VAL A 95 -2.87 -5.19 7.22
N GLY A 96 -3.50 -4.12 6.73
CA GLY A 96 -2.88 -3.18 5.80
C GLY A 96 -2.11 -2.05 6.48
N ALA A 97 -1.94 -0.94 5.76
CA ALA A 97 -1.14 0.20 6.23
C ALA A 97 -1.75 0.97 7.41
N GLN A 98 -3.02 0.75 7.70
CA GLN A 98 -3.74 1.33 8.83
C GLN A 98 -4.31 0.22 9.70
N CYS A 99 -4.16 0.34 11.01
CA CYS A 99 -4.66 -0.64 11.99
C CYS A 99 -5.73 -0.08 12.94
N ASP A 100 -5.97 1.24 12.99
CA ASP A 100 -7.04 1.83 13.80
C ASP A 100 -7.44 3.21 13.27
N SER A 101 -8.64 3.67 13.68
CA SER A 101 -9.11 5.04 13.50
C SER A 101 -10.07 5.40 14.64
N CYS A 102 -10.63 6.60 14.64
CA CYS A 102 -11.54 6.98 15.73
C CYS A 102 -12.84 6.14 15.74
N LEU A 103 -13.34 5.66 14.61
CA LEU A 103 -14.60 4.88 14.49
C LEU A 103 -15.77 5.42 15.32
N GLY A 104 -15.90 6.75 15.39
CA GLY A 104 -16.91 7.42 16.22
C GLY A 104 -16.60 7.47 17.72
N ARG A 105 -15.54 6.82 18.21
CA ARG A 105 -15.15 6.80 19.65
C ARG A 105 -14.76 8.16 20.21
N LEU A 106 -14.44 9.13 19.34
CA LEU A 106 -14.15 10.54 19.68
C LEU A 106 -15.28 11.49 19.23
N GLY A 107 -16.53 11.01 19.21
CA GLY A 107 -17.69 11.71 18.67
C GLY A 107 -17.78 11.61 17.15
N ASP A 108 -18.76 12.33 16.54
CA ASP A 108 -19.07 12.23 15.12
C ASP A 108 -17.85 12.47 14.23
N CYS A 109 -17.62 11.56 13.30
CA CYS A 109 -16.55 11.62 12.32
C CYS A 109 -17.15 11.24 10.95
N ALA A 110 -17.21 12.20 10.06
CA ALA A 110 -17.82 12.01 8.75
C ALA A 110 -17.08 10.95 7.92
N GLU A 111 -15.76 10.97 7.97
CA GLU A 111 -14.92 10.02 7.22
C GLU A 111 -15.17 8.58 7.67
N CYS A 112 -15.14 8.32 8.98
CA CYS A 112 -15.42 6.96 9.50
C CYS A 112 -16.86 6.53 9.22
N ALA A 113 -17.84 7.45 9.33
CA ALA A 113 -19.23 7.15 9.05
C ALA A 113 -19.48 6.80 7.56
N MET A 114 -18.65 7.31 6.65
CA MET A 114 -18.70 7.00 5.23
C MET A 114 -17.84 5.77 4.83
N GLY A 115 -17.16 5.10 5.77
CA GLY A 115 -16.22 4.00 5.47
C GLY A 115 -14.93 4.47 4.79
N LEU A 116 -14.50 5.69 5.10
CA LEU A 116 -13.27 6.32 4.60
C LEU A 116 -12.26 6.49 5.74
N GLU A 117 -12.05 5.44 6.51
CA GLU A 117 -11.22 5.43 7.74
C GLU A 117 -9.79 5.90 7.48
N GLN A 118 -9.27 5.70 6.26
CA GLN A 118 -7.94 6.16 5.85
C GLN A 118 -7.81 7.68 5.85
N TYR A 119 -8.92 8.40 5.82
CA TYR A 119 -8.96 9.86 5.89
C TYR A 119 -9.47 10.39 7.23
N CYS A 120 -9.61 9.53 8.25
CA CYS A 120 -10.09 9.94 9.57
C CYS A 120 -9.30 11.15 10.09
N SER A 121 -10.00 12.28 10.25
CA SER A 121 -9.42 13.56 10.68
C SER A 121 -9.17 13.64 12.19
N LYS A 122 -9.83 12.76 12.98
CA LYS A 122 -9.75 12.81 14.44
C LYS A 122 -8.61 11.95 15.00
N HIS A 123 -8.47 10.71 14.53
CA HIS A 123 -7.45 9.81 15.02
C HIS A 123 -7.23 8.65 14.04
N ARG A 124 -6.13 8.69 13.33
CA ARG A 124 -5.71 7.64 12.41
C ARG A 124 -4.45 6.97 12.94
N VAL A 125 -4.44 5.64 13.02
CA VAL A 125 -3.29 4.88 13.51
C VAL A 125 -2.73 4.02 12.37
N GLY A 126 -1.48 4.28 11.98
CA GLY A 126 -0.73 3.40 11.09
C GLY A 126 -0.40 2.08 11.79
N THR A 127 -0.24 1.02 11.02
CA THR A 127 0.07 -0.32 11.53
C THR A 127 1.40 -0.37 12.28
N TYR A 128 2.25 0.61 12.07
CA TYR A 128 3.42 0.92 12.89
C TYR A 128 3.56 2.44 13.10
N ASN A 129 4.45 2.84 13.99
CA ASN A 129 4.78 4.24 14.31
C ASN A 129 3.58 5.09 14.80
N GLY A 130 2.46 4.46 15.10
CA GLY A 130 1.25 5.07 15.63
C GLY A 130 1.07 4.89 17.14
N ILE A 131 0.07 5.56 17.68
CA ILE A 131 -0.39 5.40 19.08
C ILE A 131 -1.89 5.15 19.02
N HIS A 132 -2.36 4.06 19.60
CA HIS A 132 -3.78 3.74 19.73
C HIS A 132 -4.48 4.67 20.74
N LEU A 133 -5.81 4.71 20.71
CA LEU A 133 -6.60 5.52 21.66
C LEU A 133 -6.37 5.12 23.12
N ASN A 134 -6.00 3.87 23.39
CA ASN A 134 -5.66 3.39 24.73
C ASN A 134 -4.21 3.70 25.14
N GLY A 135 -3.47 4.49 24.35
CA GLY A 135 -2.09 4.89 24.59
C GLY A 135 -1.03 3.88 24.16
N GLY A 136 -1.44 2.67 23.75
CA GLY A 136 -0.52 1.65 23.27
C GLY A 136 0.11 2.00 21.91
N LYS A 137 1.38 1.65 21.74
CA LYS A 137 2.09 1.83 20.48
C LYS A 137 1.71 0.76 19.48
N SER A 138 1.62 1.11 18.18
CA SER A 138 1.46 0.15 17.10
C SER A 138 2.82 -0.37 16.63
N TYR A 139 2.88 -1.68 16.34
CA TYR A 139 4.05 -2.38 15.85
C TYR A 139 3.68 -3.16 14.59
N GLY A 140 4.55 -3.10 13.59
CA GLY A 140 4.35 -3.70 12.27
C GLY A 140 4.62 -5.20 12.22
N GLY A 141 4.73 -5.69 10.99
CA GLY A 141 4.75 -7.10 10.66
C GLY A 141 6.12 -7.73 10.44
N TYR A 142 7.22 -7.00 10.64
CA TYR A 142 8.55 -7.64 10.67
C TYR A 142 8.74 -8.35 12.02
N ALA A 143 7.77 -9.18 12.38
CA ALA A 143 7.61 -9.76 13.70
C ALA A 143 6.95 -11.15 13.63
N LEU A 144 6.87 -11.84 14.77
CA LEU A 144 6.16 -13.12 14.89
C LEU A 144 4.65 -12.94 15.08
N TYR A 145 4.24 -11.90 15.80
CA TYR A 145 2.83 -11.63 16.12
C TYR A 145 2.48 -10.16 15.96
N ASN A 146 1.23 -9.90 15.58
CA ASN A 146 0.62 -8.57 15.55
C ASN A 146 -0.68 -8.58 16.34
N ARG A 147 -1.00 -7.46 17.01
CA ARG A 147 -2.29 -7.21 17.66
C ARG A 147 -2.96 -6.01 17.02
N SER A 148 -4.13 -6.22 16.43
CA SER A 148 -4.89 -5.17 15.75
C SER A 148 -6.39 -5.25 16.07
N PRO A 149 -7.09 -4.09 16.14
CA PRO A 149 -8.54 -4.04 16.16
C PRO A 149 -9.15 -4.74 14.95
N SER A 150 -10.15 -5.58 15.19
CA SER A 150 -10.77 -6.47 14.19
C SER A 150 -11.38 -5.75 12.99
N HIS A 151 -11.81 -4.48 13.16
CA HIS A 151 -12.31 -3.66 12.05
C HIS A 151 -11.29 -3.56 10.88
N PHE A 152 -10.00 -3.51 11.21
CA PHE A 152 -8.88 -3.42 10.26
C PHE A 152 -8.26 -4.78 9.92
N VAL A 153 -8.80 -5.86 10.45
CA VAL A 153 -8.38 -7.23 10.12
C VAL A 153 -9.25 -7.78 9.00
N ILE A 154 -8.63 -8.18 7.90
CA ILE A 154 -9.30 -8.58 6.67
C ILE A 154 -9.13 -10.08 6.47
N LYS A 155 -10.22 -10.83 6.27
CA LYS A 155 -10.14 -12.24 5.87
C LYS A 155 -9.58 -12.34 4.44
N ILE A 156 -8.55 -13.14 4.27
CA ILE A 156 -7.94 -13.38 2.96
C ILE A 156 -8.68 -14.53 2.27
N PRO A 157 -9.15 -14.36 1.02
CA PRO A 157 -9.82 -15.44 0.28
C PRO A 157 -8.90 -16.65 0.12
N ASP A 158 -9.44 -17.87 0.23
CA ASP A 158 -8.66 -19.10 0.14
C ASP A 158 -7.94 -19.28 -1.19
N SER A 159 -8.50 -18.73 -2.26
CA SER A 159 -7.93 -18.77 -3.62
C SER A 159 -6.72 -17.84 -3.79
N VAL A 160 -6.44 -16.92 -2.86
CA VAL A 160 -5.32 -15.97 -2.95
C VAL A 160 -4.19 -16.45 -2.04
N PRO A 161 -3.02 -16.84 -2.57
CA PRO A 161 -1.86 -17.24 -1.75
C PRO A 161 -1.41 -16.12 -0.80
N SER A 162 -0.94 -16.49 0.40
CA SER A 162 -0.55 -15.51 1.43
C SER A 162 0.55 -14.55 0.98
N ALA A 163 1.56 -15.07 0.27
CA ALA A 163 2.65 -14.27 -0.26
C ALA A 163 2.17 -13.25 -1.32
N GLU A 164 1.20 -13.63 -2.17
CA GLU A 164 0.60 -12.74 -3.16
C GLU A 164 -0.34 -11.72 -2.51
N ALA A 165 -1.05 -12.12 -1.44
CA ALA A 165 -1.97 -11.25 -0.72
C ALA A 165 -1.25 -10.13 0.05
N ALA A 166 -0.14 -10.44 0.72
CA ALA A 166 0.53 -9.50 1.62
C ALA A 166 0.78 -8.10 0.97
N PRO A 167 1.45 -7.96 -0.18
CA PRO A 167 1.72 -6.64 -0.75
C PRO A 167 0.47 -5.93 -1.30
N MET A 168 -0.65 -6.64 -1.47
CA MET A 168 -1.91 -6.03 -1.89
C MET A 168 -2.56 -5.20 -0.79
N LEU A 169 -2.29 -5.50 0.49
CA LEU A 169 -2.86 -4.81 1.66
C LEU A 169 -2.41 -3.34 1.77
N CYS A 170 -1.32 -2.96 1.12
CA CYS A 170 -0.89 -1.58 0.98
C CYS A 170 -0.68 -1.20 -0.48
N GLY A 171 0.34 -1.77 -1.14
CA GLY A 171 0.69 -1.41 -2.52
C GLY A 171 -0.45 -1.65 -3.51
N GLY A 172 -1.20 -2.74 -3.34
CA GLY A 172 -2.37 -3.05 -4.17
C GLY A 172 -3.51 -2.06 -3.95
N VAL A 173 -3.99 -1.92 -2.71
CA VAL A 173 -5.14 -1.05 -2.40
C VAL A 173 -4.86 0.42 -2.68
N THR A 174 -3.61 0.87 -2.56
CA THR A 174 -3.19 2.26 -2.83
C THR A 174 -3.47 2.68 -4.29
N VAL A 175 -3.42 1.74 -5.23
CA VAL A 175 -3.76 2.01 -6.63
C VAL A 175 -5.16 1.54 -7.00
N TYR A 176 -5.68 0.51 -6.34
CA TYR A 176 -7.06 0.02 -6.54
C TYR A 176 -8.10 1.09 -6.14
N SER A 177 -7.97 1.66 -4.95
CA SER A 177 -8.92 2.65 -4.42
C SER A 177 -9.09 3.86 -5.36
N PRO A 178 -8.04 4.56 -5.82
CA PRO A 178 -8.23 5.66 -6.77
C PRO A 178 -8.70 5.23 -8.15
N LEU A 179 -8.34 4.04 -8.65
CA LEU A 179 -8.91 3.51 -9.89
C LEU A 179 -10.43 3.36 -9.78
N LYS A 180 -10.91 2.69 -8.73
CA LYS A 180 -12.33 2.52 -8.42
C LYS A 180 -13.04 3.86 -8.28
N ASN A 181 -12.52 4.74 -7.41
CA ASN A 181 -13.19 5.98 -7.04
C ASN A 181 -13.22 7.02 -8.17
N ASN A 182 -12.40 6.85 -9.22
CA ASN A 182 -12.40 7.71 -10.42
C ASN A 182 -12.96 6.98 -11.65
N GLY A 183 -13.73 5.91 -11.45
CA GLY A 183 -14.53 5.25 -12.48
C GLY A 183 -13.70 4.50 -13.54
N CYS A 184 -12.58 3.88 -13.14
CA CYS A 184 -11.86 2.95 -14.01
C CYS A 184 -12.78 1.81 -14.43
N GLY A 185 -12.82 1.51 -15.72
CA GLY A 185 -13.69 0.48 -16.29
C GLY A 185 -13.93 0.69 -17.77
N PRO A 186 -14.97 0.06 -18.36
CA PRO A 186 -15.33 0.25 -19.77
C PRO A 186 -15.52 1.72 -20.13
N GLY A 187 -15.04 2.13 -21.30
CA GLY A 187 -15.05 3.51 -21.77
C GLY A 187 -13.91 4.38 -21.23
N LYS A 188 -12.97 3.85 -20.45
CA LYS A 188 -11.85 4.60 -19.87
C LYS A 188 -10.49 4.17 -20.43
N ARG A 189 -9.67 5.15 -20.78
CA ARG A 189 -8.25 5.00 -21.13
C ARG A 189 -7.42 5.45 -19.93
N VAL A 190 -6.68 4.51 -19.36
CA VAL A 190 -6.01 4.69 -18.07
C VAL A 190 -4.50 4.71 -18.25
N GLY A 191 -3.83 5.71 -17.70
CA GLY A 191 -2.36 5.78 -17.62
C GLY A 191 -1.87 5.44 -16.23
N ILE A 192 -0.84 4.60 -16.15
CA ILE A 192 -0.13 4.29 -14.90
C ILE A 192 1.29 4.81 -15.01
N ILE A 193 1.61 5.85 -14.25
CA ILE A 193 2.94 6.45 -14.23
C ILE A 193 3.78 5.84 -13.12
N GLY A 194 4.94 5.29 -13.51
CA GLY A 194 5.86 4.60 -12.61
C GLY A 194 5.55 3.10 -12.51
N VAL A 195 6.17 2.28 -13.37
CA VAL A 195 6.06 0.81 -13.32
C VAL A 195 7.05 0.25 -12.29
N GLY A 196 6.65 0.25 -11.05
CA GLY A 196 7.39 -0.26 -9.89
C GLY A 196 6.49 -1.05 -8.96
N GLY A 197 6.83 -1.08 -7.67
CA GLY A 197 6.11 -1.84 -6.64
C GLY A 197 4.61 -1.53 -6.50
N LEU A 198 4.17 -0.31 -6.81
CA LEU A 198 2.77 0.10 -6.87
C LEU A 198 2.21 0.01 -8.30
N GLY A 199 2.97 0.53 -9.28
CA GLY A 199 2.48 0.69 -10.64
C GLY A 199 2.19 -0.64 -11.34
N HIS A 200 2.89 -1.74 -11.00
CA HIS A 200 2.56 -3.06 -11.57
C HIS A 200 1.15 -3.51 -11.15
N PHE A 201 0.73 -3.28 -9.88
CA PHE A 201 -0.65 -3.48 -9.45
C PHE A 201 -1.62 -2.58 -10.21
N GLY A 202 -1.24 -1.29 -10.41
CA GLY A 202 -2.07 -0.34 -11.15
C GLY A 202 -2.40 -0.82 -12.56
N VAL A 203 -1.40 -1.36 -13.29
CA VAL A 203 -1.60 -1.95 -14.62
C VAL A 203 -2.56 -3.13 -14.56
N MET A 204 -2.31 -4.09 -13.65
CA MET A 204 -3.14 -5.29 -13.52
C MET A 204 -4.59 -4.96 -13.13
N PHE A 205 -4.78 -4.06 -12.16
CA PHE A 205 -6.13 -3.69 -11.72
C PHE A 205 -6.88 -2.88 -12.77
N ALA A 206 -6.25 -1.91 -13.44
CA ALA A 206 -6.90 -1.18 -14.52
C ALA A 206 -7.40 -2.10 -15.63
N LYS A 207 -6.57 -3.11 -16.00
CA LYS A 207 -6.96 -4.13 -16.98
C LYS A 207 -8.09 -5.02 -16.47
N ALA A 208 -8.00 -5.51 -15.23
CA ALA A 208 -9.00 -6.37 -14.61
C ALA A 208 -10.36 -5.68 -14.42
N MET A 209 -10.37 -4.38 -14.17
CA MET A 209 -11.56 -3.53 -14.09
C MET A 209 -12.20 -3.25 -15.45
N GLY A 210 -11.55 -3.64 -16.56
CA GLY A 210 -12.08 -3.52 -17.91
C GLY A 210 -11.87 -2.15 -18.55
N ALA A 211 -10.79 -1.44 -18.20
CA ALA A 211 -10.39 -0.23 -18.94
C ALA A 211 -10.20 -0.57 -20.43
N ASP A 212 -10.69 0.32 -21.32
CA ASP A 212 -10.59 0.12 -22.77
C ASP A 212 -9.13 0.13 -23.24
N LYS A 213 -8.30 0.92 -22.56
CA LYS A 213 -6.86 1.00 -22.82
C LYS A 213 -6.10 1.25 -21.53
N VAL A 214 -5.03 0.49 -21.29
CA VAL A 214 -4.09 0.68 -20.17
C VAL A 214 -2.72 1.04 -20.74
N VAL A 215 -2.23 2.24 -20.42
CA VAL A 215 -0.93 2.74 -20.86
C VAL A 215 0.02 2.79 -19.67
N ALA A 216 1.08 2.01 -19.72
CA ALA A 216 2.16 2.07 -18.76
C ALA A 216 3.17 3.16 -19.15
N ILE A 217 3.54 4.03 -18.22
CA ILE A 217 4.41 5.17 -18.47
C ILE A 217 5.59 5.11 -17.50
N SER A 218 6.81 5.08 -18.02
CA SER A 218 8.02 5.07 -17.22
C SER A 218 9.16 5.77 -17.95
N ARG A 219 10.28 6.02 -17.28
CA ARG A 219 11.39 6.76 -17.86
C ARG A 219 12.10 6.00 -18.98
N ARG A 220 12.39 4.72 -18.79
CA ARG A 220 13.16 3.86 -19.71
C ARG A 220 12.32 2.67 -20.19
N ALA A 221 12.72 2.07 -21.31
CA ALA A 221 12.02 0.91 -21.91
C ALA A 221 12.36 -0.43 -21.25
N ASP A 222 13.28 -0.49 -20.28
CA ASP A 222 13.72 -1.71 -19.61
C ASP A 222 12.59 -2.54 -18.99
N LYS A 223 11.46 -1.90 -18.64
CA LYS A 223 10.27 -2.53 -18.09
C LYS A 223 9.12 -2.73 -19.10
N LYS A 224 9.32 -2.41 -20.38
CA LYS A 224 8.28 -2.49 -21.41
C LYS A 224 7.71 -3.90 -21.54
N ALA A 225 8.58 -4.90 -21.67
CA ALA A 225 8.15 -6.28 -21.83
C ALA A 225 7.33 -6.78 -20.63
N ASP A 226 7.72 -6.37 -19.42
CA ASP A 226 7.01 -6.73 -18.19
C ASP A 226 5.65 -6.02 -18.10
N ALA A 227 5.59 -4.73 -18.40
CA ALA A 227 4.34 -3.99 -18.38
C ALA A 227 3.30 -4.57 -19.34
N LEU A 228 3.72 -4.98 -20.54
CA LEU A 228 2.85 -5.65 -21.51
C LEU A 228 2.37 -7.02 -20.98
N LYS A 229 3.24 -7.81 -20.35
CA LYS A 229 2.85 -9.09 -19.71
C LYS A 229 1.87 -8.90 -18.54
N LEU A 230 1.96 -7.79 -17.83
CA LEU A 230 1.06 -7.41 -16.74
C LEU A 230 -0.32 -6.94 -17.25
N GLY A 231 -0.48 -6.73 -18.56
CA GLY A 231 -1.74 -6.35 -19.20
C GLY A 231 -1.81 -4.93 -19.71
N ALA A 232 -0.69 -4.17 -19.77
CA ALA A 232 -0.67 -2.90 -20.47
C ALA A 232 -0.85 -3.11 -21.98
N ASP A 233 -1.65 -2.26 -22.60
CA ASP A 233 -1.88 -2.28 -24.06
C ASP A 233 -0.79 -1.46 -24.79
N GLU A 234 -0.17 -0.50 -24.08
CA GLU A 234 0.87 0.39 -24.61
C GLU A 234 1.87 0.77 -23.51
N TYR A 235 3.08 1.12 -23.91
CA TYR A 235 4.14 1.60 -23.03
C TYR A 235 4.80 2.85 -23.58
N ILE A 236 4.92 3.89 -22.75
CA ILE A 236 5.60 5.14 -23.07
C ILE A 236 6.90 5.22 -22.26
N ALA A 237 8.04 5.31 -22.96
CA ALA A 237 9.37 5.50 -22.38
C ALA A 237 9.77 6.98 -22.48
N THR A 238 9.49 7.76 -21.43
CA THR A 238 9.56 9.23 -21.47
C THR A 238 10.96 9.80 -21.69
N ALA A 239 12.01 9.07 -21.36
CA ALA A 239 13.40 9.52 -21.59
C ALA A 239 13.93 9.15 -22.99
N GLU A 240 13.22 8.32 -23.73
CA GLU A 240 13.66 7.83 -25.05
C GLU A 240 12.99 8.56 -26.22
N ASP A 241 11.86 9.23 -25.96
CA ASP A 241 11.14 10.06 -26.94
C ASP A 241 10.89 11.46 -26.34
N PRO A 242 11.59 12.52 -26.75
CA PRO A 242 11.39 13.87 -26.24
C PRO A 242 10.03 14.48 -26.60
N GLU A 243 9.33 13.93 -27.59
CA GLU A 243 8.00 14.40 -28.03
C GLU A 243 6.83 13.57 -27.44
N TRP A 244 7.13 12.64 -26.53
CA TRP A 244 6.12 11.69 -26.00
C TRP A 244 4.84 12.37 -25.51
N SER A 245 4.93 13.51 -24.84
CA SER A 245 3.75 14.19 -24.28
C SER A 245 2.88 14.81 -25.37
N LYS A 246 3.47 15.27 -26.48
CA LYS A 246 2.74 15.81 -27.63
C LYS A 246 2.16 14.69 -28.49
N THR A 247 2.95 13.63 -28.75
CA THR A 247 2.52 12.45 -29.52
C THR A 247 1.29 11.78 -28.89
N HIS A 248 1.25 11.71 -27.56
CA HIS A 248 0.14 11.08 -26.81
C HIS A 248 -0.80 12.12 -26.18
N SER A 249 -0.80 13.37 -26.63
CA SER A 249 -1.65 14.43 -26.10
C SER A 249 -3.14 14.02 -26.11
N ARG A 250 -3.84 14.29 -25.01
CA ARG A 250 -5.29 14.04 -24.81
C ARG A 250 -5.73 12.60 -25.03
N SER A 251 -4.86 11.64 -24.77
CA SER A 251 -5.12 10.22 -25.02
C SER A 251 -5.69 9.47 -23.79
N LEU A 252 -5.64 10.06 -22.59
CA LEU A 252 -6.00 9.40 -21.33
C LEU A 252 -7.11 10.12 -20.57
N ASP A 253 -8.02 9.35 -19.99
CA ASP A 253 -9.16 9.86 -19.21
C ASP A 253 -8.83 9.87 -17.70
N LEU A 254 -7.97 8.94 -17.25
CA LEU A 254 -7.54 8.80 -15.88
C LEU A 254 -6.04 8.48 -15.84
N ILE A 255 -5.30 9.15 -14.97
CA ILE A 255 -3.90 8.84 -14.69
C ILE A 255 -3.73 8.57 -13.21
N ILE A 256 -3.08 7.45 -12.87
CA ILE A 256 -2.59 7.16 -11.51
C ILE A 256 -1.06 7.30 -11.52
N CYS A 257 -0.54 8.22 -10.73
CA CYS A 257 0.89 8.49 -10.64
C CYS A 257 1.47 7.92 -9.34
N THR A 258 2.37 6.94 -9.47
CA THR A 258 3.05 6.28 -8.34
C THR A 258 4.47 6.80 -8.11
N VAL A 259 4.90 7.81 -8.87
CA VAL A 259 6.24 8.39 -8.76
C VAL A 259 6.35 9.26 -7.50
N SER A 260 7.41 9.05 -6.72
CA SER A 260 7.69 9.75 -5.46
C SER A 260 8.83 10.77 -5.63
N SER A 261 8.73 11.66 -6.63
CA SER A 261 9.70 12.76 -6.84
C SER A 261 9.00 14.04 -7.25
N ALA A 262 9.36 15.15 -6.61
CA ALA A 262 8.88 16.48 -6.96
C ALA A 262 9.43 16.97 -8.32
N LYS A 263 10.50 16.35 -8.82
CA LYS A 263 11.15 16.70 -10.11
C LYS A 263 10.50 16.06 -11.33
N MET A 264 9.42 15.29 -11.16
CA MET A 264 8.72 14.70 -12.30
C MET A 264 8.08 15.77 -13.19
N PRO A 265 7.97 15.53 -14.52
CA PRO A 265 7.45 16.51 -15.49
C PRO A 265 5.90 16.55 -15.44
N VAL A 266 5.32 17.13 -14.38
CA VAL A 266 3.87 17.19 -14.17
C VAL A 266 3.14 17.85 -15.34
N ALA A 267 3.73 18.90 -15.93
CA ALA A 267 3.16 19.61 -17.09
C ALA A 267 2.94 18.67 -18.28
N ASP A 268 3.93 17.81 -18.56
CA ASP A 268 3.90 16.87 -19.68
C ASP A 268 2.93 15.70 -19.39
N TYR A 269 2.88 15.23 -18.15
CA TYR A 269 1.88 14.24 -17.76
C TYR A 269 0.45 14.76 -17.86
N LEU A 270 0.21 16.02 -17.47
CA LEU A 270 -1.10 16.65 -17.63
C LEU A 270 -1.47 16.84 -19.12
N GLU A 271 -0.50 16.94 -20.04
CA GLU A 271 -0.77 17.01 -21.47
C GLU A 271 -1.44 15.75 -22.02
N LEU A 272 -1.17 14.59 -21.42
CA LEU A 272 -1.78 13.32 -21.80
C LEU A 272 -3.28 13.25 -21.49
N LEU A 273 -3.78 14.09 -20.54
CA LEU A 273 -5.19 14.04 -20.14
C LEU A 273 -6.11 14.56 -21.22
N ALA A 274 -7.14 13.81 -21.52
CA ALA A 274 -8.31 14.27 -22.28
C ALA A 274 -9.02 15.41 -21.57
N THR A 275 -9.93 16.09 -22.27
CA THR A 275 -10.80 17.10 -21.65
C THR A 275 -11.59 16.47 -20.49
N ASN A 276 -11.63 17.13 -19.36
CA ASN A 276 -12.21 16.64 -18.09
C ASN A 276 -11.52 15.40 -17.51
N GLY A 277 -10.33 15.02 -17.99
CA GLY A 277 -9.55 13.92 -17.45
C GLY A 277 -9.04 14.18 -16.02
N THR A 278 -8.70 13.11 -15.31
CA THR A 278 -8.30 13.16 -13.90
C THR A 278 -6.89 12.59 -13.70
N PHE A 279 -6.05 13.32 -12.98
CA PHE A 279 -4.73 12.89 -12.53
C PHE A 279 -4.76 12.68 -11.02
N ILE A 280 -4.40 11.49 -10.54
CA ILE A 280 -4.34 11.15 -9.12
C ILE A 280 -2.91 10.81 -8.73
N GLN A 281 -2.37 11.59 -7.79
CA GLN A 281 -1.07 11.35 -7.19
C GLN A 281 -1.22 10.39 -6.00
N VAL A 282 -0.46 9.30 -6.00
CA VAL A 282 -0.36 8.35 -4.88
C VAL A 282 1.06 8.21 -4.34
N GLY A 283 2.08 8.49 -5.16
CA GLY A 283 3.46 8.57 -4.71
C GLY A 283 3.68 9.81 -3.83
N ILE A 284 4.47 9.68 -2.78
CA ILE A 284 4.75 10.77 -1.83
C ILE A 284 6.19 11.25 -2.04
N PRO A 285 6.40 12.44 -2.61
CA PRO A 285 7.74 13.01 -2.76
C PRO A 285 8.34 13.40 -1.39
N ASP A 286 9.61 13.09 -1.20
CA ASP A 286 10.42 13.56 -0.06
C ASP A 286 11.33 14.73 -0.46
N ASP A 287 11.43 15.02 -1.77
CA ASP A 287 12.32 16.02 -2.34
C ASP A 287 11.64 17.37 -2.64
N GLY A 288 10.42 17.60 -2.12
CA GLY A 288 9.73 18.88 -2.20
C GLY A 288 8.28 18.82 -2.67
N ALA A 289 7.75 19.97 -3.08
CA ALA A 289 6.36 20.13 -3.55
C ALA A 289 6.27 19.95 -5.07
N LEU A 290 5.14 19.42 -5.54
CA LEU A 290 4.84 19.31 -6.97
C LEU A 290 4.53 20.68 -7.56
N ALA A 291 5.23 21.05 -8.64
CA ALA A 291 4.91 22.25 -9.42
C ALA A 291 3.80 21.94 -10.44
N VAL A 292 2.66 22.59 -10.29
CA VAL A 292 1.49 22.38 -11.16
C VAL A 292 1.22 23.62 -12.00
N PRO A 293 1.39 23.57 -13.34
CA PRO A 293 1.06 24.69 -14.23
C PRO A 293 -0.46 24.83 -14.36
N VAL A 294 -1.03 25.89 -13.78
CA VAL A 294 -2.49 26.12 -13.72
C VAL A 294 -3.15 26.12 -15.10
N PHE A 295 -2.49 26.68 -16.13
CA PHE A 295 -3.03 26.70 -17.50
C PHE A 295 -3.33 25.30 -18.06
N LYS A 296 -2.61 24.25 -17.60
CA LYS A 296 -2.88 22.86 -18.00
C LYS A 296 -4.19 22.32 -17.41
N LEU A 297 -4.67 22.91 -16.34
CA LEU A 297 -5.95 22.53 -15.70
C LEU A 297 -7.17 23.19 -16.33
N LEU A 298 -7.00 24.33 -17.05
CA LEU A 298 -8.13 25.14 -17.56
C LEU A 298 -8.98 24.43 -18.63
N ARG A 299 -8.57 23.27 -19.10
CA ARG A 299 -9.37 22.41 -20.00
C ARG A 299 -10.27 21.41 -19.27
N GLY A 300 -10.55 21.68 -18.00
CA GLY A 300 -11.36 20.84 -17.12
C GLY A 300 -10.59 19.68 -16.48
N ALA A 301 -9.26 19.63 -16.64
CA ALA A 301 -8.44 18.60 -16.01
C ALA A 301 -8.52 18.72 -14.49
N LYS A 302 -8.59 17.57 -13.80
CA LYS A 302 -8.64 17.47 -12.35
C LYS A 302 -7.33 16.91 -11.83
N LEU A 303 -6.79 17.51 -10.77
CA LEU A 303 -5.65 17.00 -10.03
C LEU A 303 -6.10 16.69 -8.60
N GLY A 304 -5.84 15.47 -8.18
CA GLY A 304 -6.19 15.01 -6.83
C GLY A 304 -5.10 14.11 -6.26
N GLY A 305 -5.32 13.66 -5.03
CA GLY A 305 -4.50 12.67 -4.34
C GLY A 305 -5.33 11.54 -3.78
N SER A 306 -4.68 10.41 -3.50
CA SER A 306 -5.29 9.29 -2.81
C SER A 306 -4.25 8.66 -1.88
N GLY A 307 -4.66 8.32 -0.66
CA GLY A 307 -3.81 7.65 0.31
C GLY A 307 -4.39 6.31 0.70
N ILE A 308 -3.63 5.24 0.48
CA ILE A 308 -4.05 3.86 0.78
C ILE A 308 -5.50 3.56 0.31
N GLY A 309 -6.25 2.73 1.04
CA GLY A 309 -7.67 2.48 0.87
C GLY A 309 -8.30 2.07 2.20
N SER A 310 -9.62 2.11 2.28
CA SER A 310 -10.36 1.69 3.45
C SER A 310 -10.36 0.16 3.62
N PRO A 311 -10.71 -0.38 4.80
CA PRO A 311 -10.97 -1.80 4.97
C PRO A 311 -11.99 -2.36 3.97
N SER A 312 -12.98 -1.55 3.57
CA SER A 312 -13.95 -1.91 2.52
C SER A 312 -13.29 -2.05 1.16
N ASP A 313 -12.45 -1.08 0.77
CA ASP A 313 -11.70 -1.15 -0.49
C ASP A 313 -10.80 -2.39 -0.57
N ILE A 314 -10.15 -2.77 0.54
CA ILE A 314 -9.33 -3.98 0.59
C ILE A 314 -10.19 -5.24 0.36
N ARG A 315 -11.36 -5.34 1.01
CA ARG A 315 -12.27 -6.47 0.82
C ARG A 315 -12.78 -6.58 -0.62
N GLU A 316 -13.13 -5.46 -1.23
CA GLU A 316 -13.58 -5.41 -2.63
C GLU A 316 -12.44 -5.73 -3.60
N MET A 317 -11.24 -5.22 -3.36
CA MET A 317 -10.04 -5.55 -4.13
C MET A 317 -9.79 -7.06 -4.14
N TYR A 318 -9.85 -7.72 -2.98
CA TYR A 318 -9.65 -9.18 -2.93
C TYR A 318 -10.74 -9.98 -3.64
N LYS A 319 -11.98 -9.49 -3.71
CA LYS A 319 -13.02 -10.11 -4.55
C LYS A 319 -12.61 -10.06 -6.03
N LEU A 320 -12.18 -8.89 -6.51
CA LEU A 320 -11.68 -8.75 -7.88
C LEU A 320 -10.46 -9.65 -8.13
N VAL A 321 -9.51 -9.70 -7.19
CA VAL A 321 -8.31 -10.53 -7.28
C VAL A 321 -8.68 -12.01 -7.42
N ALA A 322 -9.59 -12.50 -6.57
CA ALA A 322 -10.05 -13.88 -6.60
C ALA A 322 -10.83 -14.20 -7.89
N GLU A 323 -11.74 -13.34 -8.32
CA GLU A 323 -12.55 -13.51 -9.51
C GLU A 323 -11.73 -13.50 -10.81
N LYS A 324 -10.73 -12.63 -10.89
CA LYS A 324 -9.89 -12.44 -12.08
C LYS A 324 -8.57 -13.19 -12.02
N ASN A 325 -8.30 -13.92 -10.93
CA ASN A 325 -7.05 -14.65 -10.70
C ASN A 325 -5.81 -13.76 -10.92
N ILE A 326 -5.82 -12.57 -10.31
CA ILE A 326 -4.73 -11.60 -10.44
C ILE A 326 -3.53 -12.06 -9.62
N LYS A 327 -2.37 -12.19 -10.26
CA LYS A 327 -1.13 -12.67 -9.64
C LYS A 327 -0.04 -11.59 -9.73
N PRO A 328 0.33 -10.96 -8.60
CA PRO A 328 1.43 -10.01 -8.60
C PRO A 328 2.77 -10.72 -8.75
N TRP A 329 3.78 -9.97 -9.18
CA TRP A 329 5.14 -10.47 -9.22
C TRP A 329 5.82 -10.20 -7.90
N ILE A 330 6.09 -11.27 -7.16
CA ILE A 330 6.67 -11.24 -5.83
C ILE A 330 7.90 -12.13 -5.76
N GLU A 331 8.75 -11.85 -4.78
CA GLU A 331 9.87 -12.70 -4.38
C GLU A 331 9.81 -12.90 -2.87
N GLU A 332 9.76 -14.16 -2.45
CA GLU A 332 9.72 -14.52 -1.04
C GLU A 332 11.14 -14.54 -0.45
N ILE A 333 11.30 -13.94 0.72
CA ILE A 333 12.58 -13.84 1.44
C ILE A 333 12.33 -14.27 2.89
N PRO A 334 13.19 -15.12 3.49
CA PRO A 334 13.05 -15.47 4.91
C PRO A 334 13.03 -14.23 5.80
N MET A 335 12.16 -14.19 6.82
CA MET A 335 12.05 -13.07 7.77
C MET A 335 13.38 -12.74 8.45
N LYS A 336 14.24 -13.74 8.68
CA LYS A 336 15.59 -13.54 9.25
C LYS A 336 16.47 -12.66 8.39
N ASP A 337 16.21 -12.56 7.09
CA ASP A 337 16.99 -11.78 6.12
C ASP A 337 16.38 -10.38 5.89
N ALA A 338 15.46 -9.92 6.75
CA ALA A 338 14.77 -8.62 6.62
C ALA A 338 15.76 -7.44 6.49
N ASN A 339 16.86 -7.45 7.22
CA ASN A 339 17.89 -6.43 7.13
C ASN A 339 18.52 -6.33 5.74
N LYS A 340 18.77 -7.47 5.10
CA LYS A 340 19.29 -7.49 3.73
C LYS A 340 18.21 -7.09 2.73
N ALA A 341 17.00 -7.60 2.90
CA ALA A 341 15.89 -7.36 1.99
C ALA A 341 15.51 -5.88 1.89
N ILE A 342 15.56 -5.14 3.01
CA ILE A 342 15.24 -3.71 3.01
C ILE A 342 16.30 -2.87 2.27
N VAL A 343 17.56 -3.24 2.38
CA VAL A 343 18.68 -2.62 1.63
C VAL A 343 18.56 -2.95 0.14
N ASP A 344 18.33 -4.21 -0.21
CA ASP A 344 18.16 -4.63 -1.62
C ASP A 344 16.96 -3.96 -2.29
N MET A 345 15.88 -3.72 -1.52
CA MET A 345 14.73 -2.97 -2.03
C MET A 345 15.08 -1.50 -2.31
N GLU A 346 15.83 -0.84 -1.43
CA GLU A 346 16.29 0.53 -1.64
C GLU A 346 17.17 0.68 -2.88
N GLU A 347 18.03 -0.29 -3.12
CA GLU A 347 18.86 -0.38 -4.32
C GLU A 347 18.07 -0.70 -5.60
N GLY A 348 16.75 -0.93 -5.48
CA GLY A 348 15.86 -1.17 -6.61
C GLY A 348 15.97 -2.57 -7.22
N LYS A 349 16.44 -3.55 -6.48
CA LYS A 349 16.63 -4.95 -6.93
C LYS A 349 15.32 -5.72 -7.01
N ALA A 350 14.27 -5.31 -6.25
CA ALA A 350 12.99 -6.01 -6.23
C ALA A 350 12.26 -5.97 -7.58
N ARG A 351 11.73 -7.13 -8.03
CA ARG A 351 10.94 -7.20 -9.28
C ARG A 351 9.66 -8.03 -9.10
N PHE A 352 8.55 -7.42 -8.58
CA PHE A 352 8.45 -6.00 -8.20
C PHE A 352 8.31 -5.83 -6.69
N ARG A 353 8.00 -6.92 -5.93
CA ARG A 353 7.74 -6.86 -4.49
C ARG A 353 8.50 -7.95 -3.75
N TYR A 354 9.14 -7.59 -2.65
CA TYR A 354 9.63 -8.55 -1.67
C TYR A 354 8.56 -8.86 -0.63
N VAL A 355 8.50 -10.11 -0.20
CA VAL A 355 7.63 -10.59 0.87
C VAL A 355 8.45 -11.39 1.85
N LEU A 356 8.53 -10.92 3.08
CA LEU A 356 9.18 -11.64 4.18
C LEU A 356 8.30 -12.80 4.65
N VAL A 357 8.89 -13.97 4.83
CA VAL A 357 8.21 -15.20 5.23
C VAL A 357 8.79 -15.69 6.56
N ASN A 358 7.92 -15.86 7.56
CA ASN A 358 8.27 -16.53 8.80
C ASN A 358 8.32 -18.05 8.56
N GLU A 359 9.37 -18.70 9.02
CA GLU A 359 9.45 -20.17 9.07
C GLU A 359 8.32 -20.68 10.00
N GLN A 360 7.58 -21.70 9.55
CA GLN A 360 6.45 -22.27 10.30
C GLN A 360 6.92 -23.17 11.44
#